data_d0fc87c5b98db98e37f3ded9e55949af
#
_entry.id   d0fc87c5b98db98e37f3ded9e55949af
#
_cell.length_a   1.000
_cell.length_b   1.000
_cell.length_c   1.000
_cell.angle_alpha   90.00
_cell.angle_beta   90.00
_cell.angle_gamma   90.00
#
_symmetry.space_group_name_H-M   'P 1'
#
loop_
_entity.id
_entity.type
_entity.pdbx_description
1 polymer ?
#
loop_
_entity_poly.entity_id
_entity_poly.type
_entity_poly.pdbx_seq_one_letter_code
_entity_poly.pdbx_strand_id
1 'polypeptide(L)'
;KRIEDKIVFRLEMGDCLMESTQKIAAAENIKLASINGIGACSKIEMGYIDLSIKEYVFKTFEGNMEILHATGNITLKDGEPFPHIHISVADDTCKAFGGHLNEATISATFEGIMQIIDHEIHREFNEDLGLALMNVCGIK
;
A
#
# COMPACT_ATOMS: atom_id res chain seq x y z
N LYS A 1 9.03 2.24 -14.96
CA LYS A 1 10.41 2.53 -15.44
C LYS A 1 11.34 2.70 -14.25
N ARG A 2 12.43 1.93 -14.22
CA ARG A 2 13.48 2.10 -13.21
C ARG A 2 14.39 3.29 -13.56
N ILE A 3 14.67 4.14 -12.60
CA ILE A 3 15.60 5.27 -12.67
C ILE A 3 16.44 5.24 -11.40
N GLU A 4 17.68 4.72 -11.51
CA GLU A 4 18.57 4.51 -10.37
C GLU A 4 17.90 3.67 -9.26
N ASP A 5 17.68 4.27 -8.09
CA ASP A 5 17.03 3.71 -6.92
C ASP A 5 15.51 3.94 -6.88
N LYS A 6 14.91 4.38 -8.00
CA LYS A 6 13.47 4.67 -8.08
C LYS A 6 12.78 3.84 -9.16
N ILE A 7 11.55 3.45 -8.88
CA ILE A 7 10.60 2.95 -9.87
C ILE A 7 9.49 3.97 -10.03
N VAL A 8 9.40 4.57 -11.22
CA VAL A 8 8.27 5.42 -11.60
C VAL A 8 7.31 4.57 -12.41
N PHE A 9 6.06 4.50 -12.01
CA PHE A 9 5.04 3.66 -12.65
C PHE A 9 3.69 4.35 -12.71
N ARG A 10 2.89 3.92 -13.67
CA ARG A 10 1.49 4.31 -13.81
C ARG A 10 0.65 3.05 -13.93
N LEU A 11 -0.45 3.00 -13.21
CA LEU A 11 -1.49 1.98 -13.36
C LEU A 11 -2.62 2.57 -14.19
N GLU A 12 -3.30 1.69 -14.92
CA GLU A 12 -4.39 2.03 -15.82
C GLU A 12 -5.75 1.68 -15.20
N MET A 13 -6.80 2.11 -15.85
CA MET A 13 -8.17 1.76 -15.46
C MET A 13 -8.36 0.24 -15.35
N GLY A 14 -8.90 -0.20 -14.22
CA GLY A 14 -9.17 -1.61 -13.92
C GLY A 14 -8.03 -2.32 -13.18
N ASP A 15 -6.83 -1.73 -13.10
CA ASP A 15 -5.75 -2.30 -12.30
C ASP A 15 -6.09 -2.26 -10.80
N CYS A 16 -5.59 -3.25 -10.07
CA CYS A 16 -5.67 -3.35 -8.63
C CYS A 16 -4.37 -2.80 -8.01
N LEU A 17 -4.46 -1.79 -7.13
CA LEU A 17 -3.31 -1.05 -6.63
C LEU A 17 -2.35 -1.92 -5.81
N MET A 18 -2.86 -2.69 -4.85
CA MET A 18 -2.02 -3.53 -4.00
C MET A 18 -1.38 -4.67 -4.79
N GLU A 19 -2.17 -5.38 -5.58
CA GLU A 19 -1.69 -6.48 -6.43
C GLU A 19 -0.62 -6.00 -7.41
N SER A 20 -0.86 -4.87 -8.09
CA SER A 20 0.08 -4.29 -9.05
C SER A 20 1.38 -3.83 -8.38
N THR A 21 1.28 -3.20 -7.21
CA THR A 21 2.44 -2.80 -6.40
C THR A 21 3.30 -4.00 -6.02
N GLN A 22 2.67 -5.09 -5.57
CA GLN A 22 3.36 -6.33 -5.22
C GLN A 22 4.05 -6.97 -6.44
N LYS A 23 3.36 -7.03 -7.59
CA LYS A 23 3.92 -7.56 -8.84
C LYS A 23 5.13 -6.76 -9.32
N ILE A 24 5.07 -5.44 -9.25
CA ILE A 24 6.20 -4.56 -9.60
C ILE A 24 7.37 -4.82 -8.64
N ALA A 25 7.11 -4.88 -7.35
CA ALA A 25 8.15 -5.14 -6.35
C ALA A 25 8.83 -6.51 -6.56
N ALA A 26 8.07 -7.54 -6.87
CA ALA A 26 8.60 -8.88 -7.17
C ALA A 26 9.44 -8.89 -8.46
N ALA A 27 8.94 -8.27 -9.54
CA ALA A 27 9.65 -8.19 -10.82
C ALA A 27 10.97 -7.43 -10.73
N GLU A 28 11.06 -6.42 -9.87
CA GLU A 28 12.25 -5.59 -9.66
C GLU A 28 13.13 -6.10 -8.49
N ASN A 29 12.76 -7.23 -7.88
CA ASN A 29 13.44 -7.82 -6.71
C ASN A 29 13.61 -6.81 -5.55
N ILE A 30 12.55 -6.05 -5.27
CA ILE A 30 12.55 -5.04 -4.20
C ILE A 30 12.27 -5.73 -2.87
N LYS A 31 13.16 -5.53 -1.91
CA LYS A 31 13.06 -6.10 -0.55
C LYS A 31 12.77 -5.04 0.52
N LEU A 32 13.05 -3.78 0.18
CA LEU A 32 12.70 -2.62 0.99
C LEU A 32 12.52 -1.40 0.08
N ALA A 33 11.39 -0.73 0.21
CA ALA A 33 11.14 0.56 -0.45
C ALA A 33 10.10 1.37 0.32
N SER A 34 10.10 2.68 0.12
CA SER A 34 8.93 3.52 0.36
C SER A 34 8.12 3.64 -0.92
N ILE A 35 6.83 3.89 -0.80
CA ILE A 35 5.92 4.15 -1.93
C ILE A 35 5.08 5.38 -1.66
N ASN A 36 4.89 6.20 -2.71
CA ASN A 36 3.99 7.34 -2.72
C ASN A 36 3.30 7.43 -4.08
N GLY A 37 2.06 7.88 -4.10
CA GLY A 37 1.33 8.11 -5.34
C GLY A 37 0.00 8.79 -5.16
N ILE A 38 -0.55 9.24 -6.30
CA ILE A 38 -1.86 9.88 -6.43
C ILE A 38 -2.59 9.28 -7.63
N GLY A 39 -3.89 9.47 -7.71
CA GLY A 39 -4.68 8.95 -8.82
C GLY A 39 -6.17 9.01 -8.56
N ALA A 40 -6.92 8.08 -9.17
CA ALA A 40 -8.36 7.96 -8.95
C ALA A 40 -8.77 6.49 -8.88
N CYS A 41 -9.78 6.17 -8.09
CA CYS A 41 -10.33 4.82 -7.96
C CYS A 41 -11.87 4.82 -8.05
N SER A 42 -12.42 3.68 -8.49
CA SER A 42 -13.88 3.46 -8.54
C SER A 42 -14.39 2.56 -7.42
N LYS A 43 -13.47 1.82 -6.79
CA LYS A 43 -13.77 0.93 -5.67
C LYS A 43 -12.57 0.89 -4.76
N ILE A 44 -12.80 0.95 -3.46
CA ILE A 44 -11.75 0.84 -2.47
C ILE A 44 -12.25 0.08 -1.24
N GLU A 45 -11.45 -0.85 -0.77
CA GLU A 45 -11.61 -1.51 0.51
C GLU A 45 -10.48 -1.07 1.44
N MET A 46 -10.84 -0.42 2.52
CA MET A 46 -9.90 0.09 3.52
C MET A 46 -10.51 0.04 4.92
N GLY A 47 -9.66 0.10 5.93
CA GLY A 47 -10.13 -0.05 7.29
C GLY A 47 -9.10 0.36 8.33
N TYR A 48 -9.23 -0.26 9.49
CA TYR A 48 -8.36 -0.05 10.64
C TYR A 48 -8.18 -1.35 11.42
N ILE A 49 -7.12 -1.42 12.21
CA ILE A 49 -6.95 -2.52 13.16
C ILE A 49 -7.80 -2.28 14.41
N ASP A 50 -8.65 -3.22 14.73
CA ASP A 50 -9.34 -3.26 16.02
C ASP A 50 -8.53 -4.11 17.01
N LEU A 51 -7.86 -3.44 17.93
CA LEU A 51 -6.99 -4.09 18.91
C LEU A 51 -7.76 -4.93 19.95
N SER A 52 -9.08 -4.73 20.10
CA SER A 52 -9.90 -5.53 21.02
C SER A 52 -10.12 -6.95 20.50
N ILE A 53 -10.15 -7.12 19.19
CA ILE A 53 -10.28 -8.42 18.52
C ILE A 53 -9.01 -8.83 17.77
N LYS A 54 -8.00 -7.93 17.70
CA LYS A 54 -6.71 -8.12 17.01
C LYS A 54 -6.87 -8.45 15.53
N GLU A 55 -7.85 -7.82 14.87
CA GLU A 55 -8.17 -8.02 13.47
C GLU A 55 -8.42 -6.70 12.75
N TYR A 56 -8.20 -6.68 11.43
CA TYR A 56 -8.60 -5.54 10.60
C TYR A 56 -10.12 -5.56 10.36
N VAL A 57 -10.73 -4.38 10.54
CA VAL A 57 -12.14 -4.14 10.17
C VAL A 57 -12.16 -3.30 8.90
N PHE A 58 -12.58 -3.91 7.80
CA PHE A 58 -12.64 -3.28 6.49
C PHE A 58 -14.04 -2.80 6.13
N LYS A 59 -14.07 -1.75 5.30
CA LYS A 59 -15.28 -1.24 4.63
C LYS A 59 -14.98 -1.02 3.17
N THR A 60 -15.94 -1.34 2.31
CA THR A 60 -15.88 -1.08 0.87
C THR A 60 -16.66 0.18 0.53
N PHE A 61 -16.04 1.02 -0.30
CA PHE A 61 -16.65 2.21 -0.87
C PHE A 61 -16.59 2.12 -2.39
N GLU A 62 -17.67 2.52 -3.06
CA GLU A 62 -17.79 2.51 -4.52
C GLU A 62 -18.22 3.89 -5.02
N GLY A 63 -17.77 4.28 -6.20
CA GLY A 63 -18.02 5.57 -6.83
C GLY A 63 -16.75 6.25 -7.29
N ASN A 64 -16.89 7.45 -7.84
CA ASN A 64 -15.72 8.24 -8.25
C ASN A 64 -15.02 8.82 -7.04
N MET A 65 -13.76 8.48 -6.87
CA MET A 65 -12.93 8.97 -5.77
C MET A 65 -11.55 9.36 -6.29
N GLU A 66 -11.09 10.54 -5.88
CA GLU A 66 -9.69 10.95 -6.10
C GLU A 66 -8.81 10.38 -4.99
N ILE A 67 -7.73 9.68 -5.37
CA ILE A 67 -6.69 9.27 -4.43
C ILE A 67 -5.81 10.47 -4.16
N LEU A 68 -6.02 11.13 -3.03
CA LEU A 68 -5.26 12.30 -2.62
C LEU A 68 -3.82 11.96 -2.25
N HIS A 69 -3.63 10.80 -1.65
CA HIS A 69 -2.34 10.29 -1.24
C HIS A 69 -2.43 8.80 -0.89
N ALA A 70 -1.57 8.01 -1.48
CA ALA A 70 -1.28 6.64 -1.05
C ALA A 70 0.19 6.60 -0.64
N THR A 71 0.47 6.21 0.60
CA THR A 71 1.82 6.17 1.15
C THR A 71 2.04 4.91 1.96
N GLY A 72 3.27 4.40 1.92
CA GLY A 72 3.59 3.20 2.67
C GLY A 72 5.00 2.69 2.45
N ASN A 73 5.15 1.42 2.72
CA ASN A 73 6.42 0.73 2.53
C ASN A 73 6.20 -0.64 1.90
N ILE A 74 7.27 -1.15 1.30
CA ILE A 74 7.39 -2.52 0.82
C ILE A 74 8.47 -3.16 1.66
N THR A 75 8.17 -4.33 2.22
CA THR A 75 9.09 -5.15 3.02
C THR A 75 8.90 -6.61 2.61
N LEU A 76 9.52 -7.55 3.29
CA LEU A 76 9.32 -8.98 3.04
C LEU A 76 8.42 -9.60 4.12
N LYS A 77 7.47 -10.41 3.68
CA LYS A 77 6.69 -11.31 4.54
C LYS A 77 6.71 -12.69 3.90
N ASP A 78 7.13 -13.70 4.66
CA ASP A 78 7.27 -15.08 4.17
C ASP A 78 8.15 -15.21 2.90
N GLY A 79 9.14 -14.30 2.77
CA GLY A 79 10.06 -14.26 1.63
C GLY A 79 9.57 -13.47 0.41
N GLU A 80 8.31 -13.04 0.40
CA GLU A 80 7.68 -12.30 -0.71
C GLU A 80 7.53 -10.80 -0.40
N PRO A 81 7.59 -9.91 -1.42
CA PRO A 81 7.30 -8.51 -1.24
C PRO A 81 5.91 -8.28 -0.67
N PHE A 82 5.85 -7.52 0.39
CA PHE A 82 4.63 -7.19 1.11
C PHE A 82 4.42 -5.66 1.16
N PRO A 83 3.55 -5.10 0.31
CA PRO A 83 3.15 -3.71 0.41
C PRO A 83 2.31 -3.47 1.66
N HIS A 84 2.60 -2.41 2.40
CA HIS A 84 1.79 -1.89 3.48
C HIS A 84 1.51 -0.41 3.20
N ILE A 85 0.29 -0.11 2.82
CA ILE A 85 -0.11 1.20 2.31
C ILE A 85 -1.27 1.73 3.14
N HIS A 86 -1.17 2.99 3.54
CA HIS A 86 -2.31 3.79 3.98
C HIS A 86 -2.71 4.74 2.86
N ILE A 87 -3.99 5.03 2.75
CA ILE A 87 -4.55 5.81 1.66
C ILE A 87 -5.55 6.84 2.19
N SER A 88 -5.58 8.00 1.56
CA SER A 88 -6.67 8.96 1.68
C SER A 88 -7.29 9.24 0.32
N VAL A 89 -8.60 9.29 0.29
CA VAL A 89 -9.40 9.58 -0.91
C VAL A 89 -10.38 10.71 -0.63
N ALA A 90 -10.80 11.40 -1.68
CA ALA A 90 -11.93 12.32 -1.63
C ALA A 90 -13.05 11.83 -2.55
N ASP A 91 -14.29 11.90 -2.07
CA ASP A 91 -15.48 11.60 -2.86
C ASP A 91 -15.85 12.75 -3.82
N ASP A 92 -16.94 12.60 -4.57
CA ASP A 92 -17.45 13.59 -5.54
C ASP A 92 -17.91 14.91 -4.89
N THR A 93 -18.03 14.97 -3.56
CA THR A 93 -18.28 16.17 -2.78
C THR A 93 -16.99 16.80 -2.22
N CYS A 94 -15.81 16.27 -2.58
CA CYS A 94 -14.49 16.63 -2.05
C CYS A 94 -14.32 16.34 -0.55
N LYS A 95 -15.16 15.49 0.01
CA LYS A 95 -15.01 15.05 1.40
C LYS A 95 -13.97 13.95 1.50
N ALA A 96 -12.92 14.22 2.28
CA ALA A 96 -11.80 13.30 2.43
C ALA A 96 -12.04 12.28 3.56
N PHE A 97 -11.60 11.03 3.32
CA PHE A 97 -11.55 9.95 4.30
C PHE A 97 -10.41 9.00 3.92
N GLY A 98 -10.03 8.11 4.84
CA GLY A 98 -8.90 7.22 4.57
C GLY A 98 -8.73 6.13 5.62
N GLY A 99 -7.74 5.27 5.40
CA GLY A 99 -7.42 4.16 6.30
C GLY A 99 -6.30 3.27 5.77
N HIS A 100 -6.15 2.12 6.40
CA HIS A 100 -5.29 1.05 5.93
C HIS A 100 -5.89 0.43 4.67
N LEU A 101 -5.13 0.39 3.59
CA LEU A 101 -5.59 -0.11 2.30
C LEU A 101 -5.56 -1.63 2.26
N ASN A 102 -6.69 -2.26 1.94
CA ASN A 102 -6.74 -3.66 1.53
C ASN A 102 -6.58 -3.80 0.01
N GLU A 103 -7.41 -3.09 -0.75
CA GLU A 103 -7.29 -3.01 -2.22
C GLU A 103 -8.04 -1.79 -2.76
N ALA A 104 -7.57 -1.28 -3.91
CA ALA A 104 -8.26 -0.25 -4.67
C ALA A 104 -8.25 -0.56 -6.16
N THR A 105 -9.41 -0.43 -6.84
CA THR A 105 -9.53 -0.56 -8.28
C THR A 105 -9.41 0.83 -8.92
N ILE A 106 -8.42 1.00 -9.78
CA ILE A 106 -8.12 2.27 -10.44
C ILE A 106 -9.21 2.60 -11.47
N SER A 107 -9.68 3.85 -11.47
CA SER A 107 -10.74 4.31 -12.40
C SER A 107 -10.21 5.12 -13.59
N ALA A 108 -9.17 5.92 -13.38
CA ALA A 108 -8.47 6.65 -14.44
C ALA A 108 -7.02 6.21 -14.49
N THR A 109 -6.18 6.76 -13.63
CA THR A 109 -4.78 6.35 -13.47
C THR A 109 -4.38 6.36 -11.99
N PHE A 110 -3.30 5.67 -11.68
CA PHE A 110 -2.51 5.89 -10.47
C PHE A 110 -1.07 6.12 -10.86
N GLU A 111 -0.50 7.22 -10.45
CA GLU A 111 0.88 7.60 -10.71
C GLU A 111 1.69 7.46 -9.42
N GLY A 112 2.61 6.51 -9.43
CA GLY A 112 3.37 6.12 -8.26
C GLY A 112 4.88 6.18 -8.44
N ILE A 113 5.54 6.42 -7.31
CA ILE A 113 7.00 6.33 -7.19
C ILE A 113 7.33 5.44 -6.00
N MET A 114 8.17 4.43 -6.25
CA MET A 114 8.82 3.65 -5.20
C MET A 114 10.27 4.14 -5.09
N GLN A 115 10.71 4.45 -3.88
CA GLN A 115 12.11 4.72 -3.56
C GLN A 115 12.70 3.46 -2.96
N ILE A 116 13.61 2.80 -3.69
CA ILE A 116 14.27 1.57 -3.26
C ILE A 116 15.33 1.92 -2.21
N ILE A 117 15.38 1.13 -1.16
CA ILE A 117 16.42 1.19 -0.15
C ILE A 117 17.22 -0.11 -0.26
N ASP A 118 18.54 0.01 -0.44
CA ASP A 118 19.44 -1.16 -0.59
C ASP A 118 19.61 -1.88 0.76
N HIS A 119 18.55 -2.55 1.16
CA HIS A 119 18.49 -3.37 2.37
C HIS A 119 17.29 -4.32 2.28
N GLU A 120 17.17 -5.23 3.24
CA GLU A 120 15.97 -6.06 3.39
C GLU A 120 15.44 -5.98 4.83
N ILE A 121 14.12 -5.85 4.94
CA ILE A 121 13.40 -5.88 6.20
C ILE A 121 12.32 -6.95 6.11
N HIS A 122 12.32 -7.85 7.07
CA HIS A 122 11.30 -8.89 7.19
C HIS A 122 10.22 -8.48 8.18
N ARG A 123 9.01 -9.02 7.98
CA ARG A 123 7.91 -8.89 8.95
C ARG A 123 7.79 -10.15 9.75
N GLU A 124 7.55 -9.98 11.04
CA GLU A 124 7.29 -11.06 11.99
C GLU A 124 5.92 -10.84 12.65
N PHE A 125 5.18 -11.93 12.84
CA PHE A 125 3.88 -11.86 13.47
C PHE A 125 4.02 -11.57 14.96
N ASN A 126 3.29 -10.56 15.43
CA ASN A 126 3.20 -10.19 16.84
C ASN A 126 1.83 -10.61 17.37
N GLU A 127 1.78 -11.60 18.25
CA GLU A 127 0.55 -12.16 18.84
C GLU A 127 -0.21 -11.17 19.72
N ASP A 128 0.50 -10.23 20.34
CA ASP A 128 -0.12 -9.25 21.23
C ASP A 128 -0.97 -8.24 20.44
N LEU A 129 -0.55 -7.92 19.22
CA LEU A 129 -1.24 -6.97 18.36
C LEU A 129 -2.03 -7.63 17.23
N GLY A 130 -1.78 -8.91 16.92
CA GLY A 130 -2.38 -9.59 15.78
C GLY A 130 -1.86 -9.12 14.42
N LEU A 131 -0.65 -8.56 14.38
CA LEU A 131 -0.08 -7.90 13.19
C LEU A 131 1.29 -8.45 12.84
N ALA A 132 1.60 -8.46 11.53
CA ALA A 132 2.96 -8.66 11.04
C ALA A 132 3.72 -7.34 11.06
N LEU A 133 4.63 -7.16 12.00
CA LEU A 133 5.42 -5.95 12.21
C LEU A 133 6.79 -6.06 11.53
N MET A 134 7.35 -4.91 11.11
CA MET A 134 8.73 -4.87 10.64
C MET A 134 9.69 -5.26 11.76
N ASN A 135 10.53 -6.27 11.50
CA ASN A 135 11.63 -6.61 12.39
C ASN A 135 12.81 -5.66 12.12
N VAL A 136 12.93 -4.63 12.95
CA VAL A 136 14.03 -3.65 12.92
C VAL A 136 14.94 -3.91 14.10
N CYS A 137 15.78 -4.93 14.01
CA CYS A 137 16.71 -5.29 15.07
C CYS A 137 17.63 -4.10 15.43
N GLY A 138 17.72 -3.79 16.74
CA GLY A 138 18.71 -2.89 17.30
C GLY A 138 18.28 -1.47 17.63
N ILE A 139 17.04 -1.08 17.32
CA ILE A 139 16.47 0.19 17.80
C ILE A 139 15.52 -0.12 18.95
N LYS A 140 16.03 -0.11 20.17
CA LYS A 140 15.24 -0.03 21.40
C LYS A 140 15.24 1.40 21.91
#